data_c33f1539dfd61d45c5c21fccb90738c9
#
_entry.id   c33f1539dfd61d45c5c21fccb90738c9
#
_cell.length_a   1.000
_cell.length_b   1.000
_cell.length_c   1.000
_cell.angle_alpha   90.00
_cell.angle_beta   90.00
_cell.angle_gamma   90.00
#
_symmetry.space_group_name_H-M   'P 1'
#
loop_
_entity.id
_entity.type
_entity.pdbx_description
1 polymer ?
#
loop_
_entity_poly.entity_id
_entity_poly.type
_entity_poly.pdbx_seq_one_letter_code
_entity_poly.pdbx_strand_id
1 'polypeptide(L)'
;MNGVCLTVTTITSSEFTADVMPETLSRTNLGSLGKGACVNLERAMAADGRFGGHIVSGHIDGTGTVSRLEKDGNAVWVYIAAPGSILNLIIEKGSIAIDGISLTVAKVNAVEFAVSVIPHTGEETTLLGKKAGDMVNLENDVIGKYVQKLMGLGRADGSSSQAERDEKLLNWLK
;
A
#
# COMPACT_ATOMS: atom_id res chain seq x y z
N MET A 1 4.57 11.41 -1.13
CA MET A 1 4.58 11.65 0.33
C MET A 1 3.77 10.57 1.01
N ASN A 2 4.35 9.76 1.86
CA ASN A 2 3.74 8.53 2.40
C ASN A 2 3.02 7.68 1.33
N GLY A 3 3.66 7.50 0.18
CA GLY A 3 3.09 6.77 -0.96
C GLY A 3 2.04 7.53 -1.78
N VAL A 4 1.57 8.68 -1.35
CA VAL A 4 0.61 9.48 -2.11
C VAL A 4 1.33 10.26 -3.21
N CYS A 5 0.87 10.12 -4.45
CA CYS A 5 1.33 10.93 -5.58
C CYS A 5 0.78 12.36 -5.44
N LEU A 6 1.69 13.33 -5.34
CA LEU A 6 1.36 14.74 -5.20
C LEU A 6 2.16 15.57 -6.22
N THR A 7 1.51 16.59 -6.77
CA THR A 7 2.17 17.58 -7.61
C THR A 7 2.71 18.70 -6.75
N VAL A 8 4.03 18.91 -6.82
CA VAL A 8 4.69 20.03 -6.14
C VAL A 8 4.29 21.35 -6.81
N THR A 9 3.81 22.31 -6.03
CA THR A 9 3.42 23.65 -6.50
C THR A 9 4.54 24.67 -6.37
N THR A 10 5.29 24.59 -5.27
CA THR A 10 6.51 25.41 -5.07
C THR A 10 7.61 24.56 -4.45
N ILE A 11 8.85 24.89 -4.75
CA ILE A 11 10.03 24.24 -4.19
C ILE A 11 11.13 25.26 -3.92
N THR A 12 11.78 25.13 -2.76
CA THR A 12 12.97 25.90 -2.37
C THR A 12 14.11 24.95 -2.06
N SER A 13 15.20 25.43 -1.50
CA SER A 13 16.33 24.59 -1.07
C SER A 13 16.01 23.68 0.13
N SER A 14 14.98 23.98 0.91
CA SER A 14 14.68 23.29 2.18
C SER A 14 13.24 22.84 2.34
N GLU A 15 12.34 23.27 1.48
CA GLU A 15 10.91 22.94 1.58
C GLU A 15 10.23 22.90 0.22
N PHE A 16 9.09 22.23 0.16
CA PHE A 16 8.18 22.29 -0.97
C PHE A 16 6.73 22.39 -0.47
N THR A 17 5.85 22.85 -1.34
CA THR A 17 4.40 22.82 -1.09
C THR A 17 3.71 21.98 -2.17
N ALA A 18 2.60 21.38 -1.79
CA ALA A 18 1.73 20.64 -2.70
C ALA A 18 0.27 20.86 -2.31
N ASP A 19 -0.59 21.03 -3.31
CA ASP A 19 -2.01 21.09 -3.09
C ASP A 19 -2.59 19.68 -2.98
N VAL A 20 -3.43 19.45 -1.97
CA VAL A 20 -4.01 18.13 -1.70
C VAL A 20 -5.53 18.23 -1.75
N MET A 21 -6.15 17.39 -2.59
CA MET A 21 -7.61 17.35 -2.70
C MET A 21 -8.26 16.79 -1.42
N PRO A 22 -9.48 17.26 -1.07
CA PRO A 22 -10.22 16.72 0.08
C PRO A 22 -10.39 15.19 0.05
N GLU A 23 -10.63 14.61 -1.13
CA GLU A 23 -10.71 13.16 -1.33
C GLU A 23 -9.40 12.45 -0.93
N THR A 24 -8.26 13.00 -1.29
CA THR A 24 -6.95 12.45 -0.90
C THR A 24 -6.76 12.49 0.62
N LEU A 25 -7.15 13.60 1.27
CA LEU A 25 -7.07 13.73 2.72
C LEU A 25 -7.98 12.72 3.43
N SER A 26 -9.19 12.47 2.89
CA SER A 26 -10.16 11.55 3.49
C SER A 26 -9.78 10.07 3.32
N ARG A 27 -9.07 9.72 2.24
CA ARG A 27 -8.70 8.33 1.91
C ARG A 27 -7.31 7.91 2.35
N THR A 28 -6.51 8.82 2.86
CA THR A 28 -5.12 8.56 3.23
C THR A 28 -4.81 9.03 4.64
N ASN A 29 -3.67 8.61 5.18
CA ASN A 29 -3.21 9.08 6.47
C ASN A 29 -2.79 10.56 6.48
N LEU A 30 -2.71 11.21 5.31
CA LEU A 30 -2.32 12.62 5.21
C LEU A 30 -3.28 13.55 5.96
N GLY A 31 -4.58 13.21 5.96
CA GLY A 31 -5.59 14.00 6.68
C GLY A 31 -5.46 13.98 8.21
N SER A 32 -4.75 13.00 8.77
CA SER A 32 -4.51 12.86 10.21
C SER A 32 -3.14 13.39 10.65
N LEU A 33 -2.26 13.79 9.71
CA LEU A 33 -0.94 14.30 10.05
C LEU A 33 -1.01 15.71 10.64
N GLY A 34 -0.36 15.89 11.79
CA GLY A 34 -0.18 17.18 12.42
C GLY A 34 1.15 17.84 12.02
N LYS A 35 1.29 19.11 12.37
CA LYS A 35 2.55 19.85 12.20
C LYS A 35 3.71 19.14 12.90
N GLY A 36 4.81 18.96 12.17
CA GLY A 36 6.02 18.28 12.66
C GLY A 36 5.98 16.74 12.50
N ALA A 37 4.93 16.16 11.92
CA ALA A 37 4.91 14.73 11.62
C ALA A 37 5.98 14.38 10.57
N CYS A 38 6.73 13.31 10.82
CA CYS A 38 7.67 12.75 9.85
C CYS A 38 6.92 11.97 8.78
N VAL A 39 7.37 12.08 7.53
CA VAL A 39 6.79 11.40 6.37
C VAL A 39 7.88 10.82 5.48
N ASN A 40 7.57 9.74 4.76
CA ASN A 40 8.42 9.24 3.70
C ASN A 40 8.28 10.11 2.46
N LEU A 41 9.40 10.45 1.83
CA LEU A 41 9.44 11.22 0.58
C LEU A 41 10.19 10.43 -0.48
N GLU A 42 9.61 10.35 -1.66
CA GLU A 42 10.23 9.76 -2.84
C GLU A 42 9.90 10.63 -4.06
N ARG A 43 10.87 10.84 -4.93
CA ARG A 43 10.65 11.53 -6.21
C ARG A 43 10.00 10.58 -7.21
N ALA A 44 9.21 11.13 -8.14
CA ALA A 44 8.72 10.34 -9.26
C ALA A 44 9.91 9.69 -9.98
N MET A 45 9.74 8.42 -10.36
CA MET A 45 10.75 7.65 -11.08
C MET A 45 11.01 8.30 -12.46
N ALA A 46 12.27 8.48 -12.82
CA ALA A 46 12.65 8.94 -14.16
C ALA A 46 12.31 7.85 -15.20
N ALA A 47 12.05 8.26 -16.45
CA ALA A 47 11.64 7.34 -17.51
C ALA A 47 12.72 6.27 -17.83
N ASP A 48 13.99 6.57 -17.58
CA ASP A 48 15.14 5.69 -17.67
C ASP A 48 15.58 5.09 -16.33
N GLY A 49 14.76 5.28 -15.28
CA GLY A 49 15.02 4.80 -13.92
C GLY A 49 14.86 3.28 -13.79
N ARG A 50 15.35 2.75 -12.65
CA ARG A 50 15.16 1.35 -12.28
C ARG A 50 14.07 1.23 -11.23
N PHE A 51 13.27 0.17 -11.30
CA PHE A 51 12.37 -0.18 -10.22
C PHE A 51 13.17 -0.65 -9.00
N GLY A 52 13.00 0.01 -7.87
CA GLY A 52 13.57 -0.42 -6.59
C GLY A 52 12.78 -1.55 -5.90
N GLY A 53 11.61 -1.90 -6.46
CA GLY A 53 10.69 -2.92 -5.96
C GLY A 53 9.68 -3.25 -7.04
N HIS A 54 8.38 -3.27 -6.69
CA HIS A 54 7.27 -3.41 -7.65
C HIS A 54 6.83 -2.03 -8.19
N ILE A 55 5.88 -2.02 -9.12
CA ILE A 55 5.31 -0.78 -9.67
C ILE A 55 4.43 -0.13 -8.60
N VAL A 56 4.89 1.01 -8.08
CA VAL A 56 4.15 1.86 -7.14
C VAL A 56 3.79 3.16 -7.86
N SER A 57 2.50 3.46 -7.93
CA SER A 57 1.99 4.61 -8.69
C SER A 57 1.66 5.82 -7.82
N GLY A 58 1.59 5.61 -6.51
CA GLY A 58 1.18 6.64 -5.57
C GLY A 58 -0.34 6.81 -5.47
N HIS A 59 -1.10 5.80 -5.92
CA HIS A 59 -2.55 5.78 -5.89
C HIS A 59 -3.03 4.84 -4.79
N ILE A 60 -3.20 5.41 -3.61
CA ILE A 60 -3.55 4.69 -2.38
C ILE A 60 -4.91 4.01 -2.51
N ASP A 61 -4.98 2.73 -2.21
CA ASP A 61 -6.23 1.94 -2.22
C ASP A 61 -7.02 2.11 -0.91
N GLY A 62 -6.32 2.45 0.17
CA GLY A 62 -6.89 2.70 1.47
C GLY A 62 -5.84 2.71 2.56
N THR A 63 -6.28 2.66 3.81
CA THR A 63 -5.38 2.67 4.96
C THR A 63 -5.44 1.36 5.72
N GLY A 64 -4.32 1.03 6.37
CA GLY A 64 -4.22 -0.02 7.37
C GLY A 64 -3.82 0.55 8.72
N THR A 65 -3.92 -0.27 9.76
CA THR A 65 -3.50 0.09 11.11
C THR A 65 -2.42 -0.88 11.56
N VAL A 66 -1.31 -0.36 12.05
CA VAL A 66 -0.26 -1.19 12.66
C VAL A 66 -0.86 -1.90 13.88
N SER A 67 -0.94 -3.24 13.85
CA SER A 67 -1.45 -4.05 14.95
C SER A 67 -0.39 -4.23 16.03
N ARG A 68 0.84 -4.54 15.61
CA ARG A 68 1.97 -4.76 16.51
C ARG A 68 3.29 -4.79 15.72
N LEU A 69 4.39 -4.65 16.45
CA LEU A 69 5.75 -4.88 15.95
C LEU A 69 6.39 -5.98 16.82
N GLU A 70 7.08 -6.93 16.18
CA GLU A 70 7.76 -8.04 16.84
C GLU A 70 9.21 -8.11 16.36
N LYS A 71 10.16 -8.07 17.28
CA LYS A 71 11.59 -8.20 16.95
C LYS A 71 11.96 -9.66 16.70
N ASP A 72 12.64 -9.92 15.60
CA ASP A 72 13.11 -11.26 15.24
C ASP A 72 14.54 -11.16 14.68
N GLY A 73 15.52 -11.51 15.51
CA GLY A 73 16.94 -11.37 15.17
C GLY A 73 17.30 -9.92 14.86
N ASN A 74 17.75 -9.66 13.63
CA ASN A 74 18.07 -8.33 13.11
C ASN A 74 16.91 -7.65 12.40
N ALA A 75 15.80 -8.34 12.21
CA ALA A 75 14.61 -7.81 11.55
C ALA A 75 13.51 -7.45 12.56
N VAL A 76 12.55 -6.65 12.10
CA VAL A 76 11.32 -6.34 12.82
C VAL A 76 10.13 -6.72 11.95
N TRP A 77 9.28 -7.58 12.47
CA TRP A 77 8.00 -7.91 11.86
C TRP A 77 7.00 -6.82 12.17
N VAL A 78 6.40 -6.26 11.14
CA VAL A 78 5.34 -5.25 11.24
C VAL A 78 4.05 -5.89 10.77
N TYR A 79 3.08 -6.00 11.67
CA TYR A 79 1.75 -6.54 11.40
C TYR A 79 0.78 -5.40 11.18
N ILE A 80 -0.01 -5.48 10.11
CA ILE A 80 -0.92 -4.43 9.69
C ILE A 80 -2.30 -5.02 9.43
N ALA A 81 -3.28 -4.59 10.22
CA ALA A 81 -4.68 -4.86 9.97
C ALA A 81 -5.18 -3.99 8.81
N ALA A 82 -5.92 -4.60 7.89
CA ALA A 82 -6.44 -3.91 6.71
C ALA A 82 -7.83 -4.41 6.31
N PRO A 83 -8.61 -3.61 5.58
CA PRO A 83 -9.90 -4.05 5.04
C PRO A 83 -9.76 -5.24 4.09
N GLY A 84 -10.78 -6.10 4.04
CA GLY A 84 -10.81 -7.26 3.15
C GLY A 84 -10.63 -6.92 1.67
N SER A 85 -11.09 -5.73 1.23
CA SER A 85 -10.87 -5.23 -0.13
C SER A 85 -9.38 -5.08 -0.49
N ILE A 86 -8.53 -4.78 0.48
CA ILE A 86 -7.07 -4.70 0.33
C ILE A 86 -6.47 -6.10 0.49
N LEU A 87 -6.84 -6.84 1.57
CA LEU A 87 -6.27 -8.15 1.87
C LEU A 87 -6.50 -9.18 0.77
N ASN A 88 -7.61 -9.10 0.04
CA ASN A 88 -7.93 -10.00 -1.08
C ASN A 88 -6.95 -9.90 -2.28
N LEU A 89 -6.16 -8.82 -2.36
CA LEU A 89 -5.14 -8.62 -3.38
C LEU A 89 -3.73 -8.89 -2.86
N ILE A 90 -3.58 -9.19 -1.58
CA ILE A 90 -2.30 -9.46 -0.93
C ILE A 90 -2.06 -10.98 -0.93
N ILE A 91 -0.89 -11.39 -1.40
CA ILE A 91 -0.44 -12.79 -1.37
C ILE A 91 0.90 -12.90 -0.65
N GLU A 92 1.16 -14.03 -0.01
CA GLU A 92 2.49 -14.33 0.54
C GLU A 92 3.54 -14.30 -0.57
N LYS A 93 4.70 -13.73 -0.27
CA LYS A 93 5.80 -13.47 -1.22
C LYS A 93 5.47 -12.47 -2.34
N GLY A 94 4.26 -11.92 -2.37
CA GLY A 94 3.91 -10.78 -3.20
C GLY A 94 4.44 -9.47 -2.63
N SER A 95 4.10 -8.36 -3.28
CA SER A 95 4.52 -7.01 -2.89
C SER A 95 3.33 -6.17 -2.46
N ILE A 96 3.58 -5.24 -1.54
CA ILE A 96 2.66 -4.21 -1.08
C ILE A 96 3.45 -2.92 -0.85
N ALA A 97 2.87 -1.77 -1.17
CA ALA A 97 3.44 -0.49 -0.76
C ALA A 97 2.78 -0.02 0.54
N ILE A 98 3.62 0.26 1.56
CA ILE A 98 3.22 0.76 2.88
C ILE A 98 3.84 2.14 3.08
N ASP A 99 3.03 3.19 3.18
CA ASP A 99 3.51 4.58 3.19
C ASP A 99 4.54 4.86 2.06
N GLY A 100 4.34 4.23 0.87
CA GLY A 100 5.20 4.32 -0.32
C GLY A 100 6.38 3.35 -0.34
N ILE A 101 6.63 2.60 0.72
CA ILE A 101 7.74 1.65 0.80
C ILE A 101 7.30 0.33 0.18
N SER A 102 7.97 -0.10 -0.90
CA SER A 102 7.75 -1.42 -1.51
C SER A 102 8.30 -2.52 -0.61
N LEU A 103 7.45 -3.40 -0.11
CA LEU A 103 7.83 -4.47 0.82
C LEU A 103 7.25 -5.82 0.40
N THR A 104 8.01 -6.88 0.66
CA THR A 104 7.57 -8.25 0.45
C THR A 104 6.64 -8.69 1.59
N VAL A 105 5.49 -9.23 1.24
CA VAL A 105 4.56 -9.82 2.20
C VAL A 105 5.12 -11.14 2.72
N ALA A 106 5.31 -11.24 4.02
CA ALA A 106 5.83 -12.44 4.67
C ALA A 106 4.71 -13.39 5.13
N LYS A 107 3.58 -12.82 5.58
CA LYS A 107 2.37 -13.56 6.00
C LYS A 107 1.13 -12.75 5.65
N VAL A 108 0.02 -13.44 5.39
CA VAL A 108 -1.30 -12.83 5.23
C VAL A 108 -2.40 -13.76 5.73
N ASN A 109 -3.44 -13.19 6.32
CA ASN A 109 -4.67 -13.88 6.71
C ASN A 109 -5.89 -12.99 6.43
N ALA A 110 -7.06 -13.37 6.92
CA ALA A 110 -8.31 -12.66 6.63
C ALA A 110 -8.45 -11.27 7.29
N VAL A 111 -7.57 -10.91 8.23
CA VAL A 111 -7.69 -9.67 9.02
C VAL A 111 -6.44 -8.79 9.01
N GLU A 112 -5.27 -9.38 8.79
CA GLU A 112 -4.00 -8.67 8.76
C GLU A 112 -2.97 -9.33 7.84
N PHE A 113 -1.95 -8.60 7.48
CA PHE A 113 -0.74 -9.12 6.85
C PHE A 113 0.50 -8.67 7.63
N ALA A 114 1.64 -9.29 7.34
CA ALA A 114 2.91 -8.94 7.97
C ALA A 114 4.03 -8.82 6.94
N VAL A 115 4.92 -7.87 7.19
CA VAL A 115 6.17 -7.68 6.46
C VAL A 115 7.34 -7.79 7.44
N SER A 116 8.50 -8.25 6.96
CA SER A 116 9.73 -8.29 7.75
C SER A 116 10.65 -7.17 7.28
N VAL A 117 10.95 -6.24 8.17
CA VAL A 117 11.71 -5.02 7.88
C VAL A 117 13.13 -5.18 8.39
N ILE A 118 14.12 -5.04 7.48
CA ILE A 118 15.55 -5.06 7.81
C ILE A 118 15.99 -3.72 8.41
N PRO A 119 17.10 -3.67 9.19
CA PRO A 119 17.54 -2.44 9.86
C PRO A 119 17.68 -1.25 8.93
N HIS A 120 18.31 -1.41 7.78
CA HIS A 120 18.51 -0.35 6.80
C HIS A 120 17.19 0.31 6.36
N THR A 121 16.17 -0.50 6.03
CA THR A 121 14.83 0.03 5.67
C THR A 121 14.20 0.78 6.84
N GLY A 122 14.42 0.29 8.06
CA GLY A 122 13.90 0.94 9.26
C GLY A 122 14.55 2.29 9.57
N GLU A 123 15.84 2.43 9.27
CA GLU A 123 16.62 3.67 9.46
C GLU A 123 16.26 4.74 8.42
N GLU A 124 16.01 4.32 7.17
CA GLU A 124 15.73 5.20 6.03
C GLU A 124 14.24 5.59 5.90
N THR A 125 13.36 4.99 6.71
CA THR A 125 11.91 5.20 6.58
C THR A 125 11.25 5.44 7.94
N THR A 126 10.00 5.92 7.89
CA THR A 126 9.21 6.17 9.11
C THR A 126 8.56 4.91 9.68
N LEU A 127 8.67 3.74 9.03
CA LEU A 127 7.86 2.55 9.33
C LEU A 127 8.16 1.97 10.72
N LEU A 128 9.43 1.83 11.11
CA LEU A 128 9.80 1.31 12.43
C LEU A 128 9.64 2.33 13.57
N GLY A 129 9.39 3.61 13.25
CA GLY A 129 8.98 4.61 14.24
C GLY A 129 7.50 4.54 14.60
N LYS A 130 6.72 3.75 13.89
CA LYS A 130 5.29 3.52 14.14
C LYS A 130 5.08 2.61 15.35
N LYS A 131 3.90 2.69 15.94
CA LYS A 131 3.45 1.86 17.05
C LYS A 131 2.05 1.32 16.79
N ALA A 132 1.62 0.35 17.59
CA ALA A 132 0.26 -0.19 17.49
C ALA A 132 -0.77 0.94 17.58
N GLY A 133 -1.73 0.93 16.65
CA GLY A 133 -2.75 1.96 16.47
C GLY A 133 -2.41 3.02 15.42
N ASP A 134 -1.16 3.15 14.97
CA ASP A 134 -0.78 4.10 13.95
C ASP A 134 -1.31 3.69 12.57
N MET A 135 -1.78 4.67 11.81
CA MET A 135 -2.30 4.50 10.46
C MET A 135 -1.19 4.53 9.42
N VAL A 136 -1.30 3.68 8.41
CA VAL A 136 -0.42 3.65 7.23
C VAL A 136 -1.24 3.64 5.95
N ASN A 137 -0.73 4.25 4.89
CA ASN A 137 -1.30 4.16 3.55
C ASN A 137 -0.90 2.84 2.91
N LEU A 138 -1.84 2.22 2.19
CA LEU A 138 -1.64 0.95 1.50
C LEU A 138 -1.95 1.11 0.01
N GLU A 139 -1.04 0.62 -0.84
CA GLU A 139 -1.25 0.50 -2.27
C GLU A 139 -0.91 -0.93 -2.69
N ASN A 140 -1.91 -1.65 -3.22
CA ASN A 140 -1.74 -2.99 -3.76
C ASN A 140 -1.01 -2.94 -5.10
N ASP A 141 -0.35 -4.03 -5.46
CA ASP A 141 0.26 -4.19 -6.77
C ASP A 141 -0.81 -4.00 -7.86
N VAL A 142 -0.55 -3.07 -8.77
CA VAL A 142 -1.47 -2.72 -9.87
C VAL A 142 -1.79 -3.91 -10.77
N ILE A 143 -0.88 -4.87 -10.90
CA ILE A 143 -1.10 -6.10 -11.69
C ILE A 143 -2.24 -6.92 -11.06
N GLY A 144 -2.25 -7.07 -9.74
CA GLY A 144 -3.34 -7.76 -9.03
C GLY A 144 -4.70 -7.11 -9.26
N LYS A 145 -4.76 -5.78 -9.28
CA LYS A 145 -6.00 -5.02 -9.55
C LYS A 145 -6.53 -5.28 -10.97
N TYR A 146 -5.65 -5.31 -11.97
CA TYR A 146 -6.05 -5.61 -13.35
C TYR A 146 -6.50 -7.05 -13.50
N VAL A 147 -5.78 -8.02 -12.92
CA VAL A 147 -6.18 -9.44 -12.92
C VAL A 147 -7.56 -9.60 -12.28
N GLN A 148 -7.78 -9.03 -11.10
CA GLN A 148 -9.08 -9.06 -10.41
C GLN A 148 -10.20 -8.50 -11.29
N LYS A 149 -9.96 -7.37 -11.96
CA LYS A 149 -10.94 -6.74 -12.87
C LYS A 149 -11.25 -7.62 -14.08
N LEU A 150 -10.23 -8.19 -14.72
CA LEU A 150 -10.38 -9.06 -15.90
C LEU A 150 -11.11 -10.35 -15.57
N MET A 151 -10.86 -10.93 -14.41
CA MET A 151 -11.53 -12.15 -13.93
C MET A 151 -12.97 -11.87 -13.43
N GLY A 152 -13.42 -10.63 -13.38
CA GLY A 152 -14.75 -10.26 -12.88
C GLY A 152 -14.93 -10.46 -11.37
N LEU A 153 -13.84 -10.64 -10.61
CA LEU A 153 -13.87 -10.91 -9.18
C LEU A 153 -14.05 -9.64 -8.32
N GLY A 154 -14.03 -8.45 -8.92
CA GLY A 154 -14.08 -7.15 -8.22
C GLY A 154 -15.46 -6.53 -8.08
N ARG A 155 -16.53 -7.15 -8.58
CA ARG A 155 -17.88 -6.65 -8.41
C ARG A 155 -18.56 -7.38 -7.26
N ALA A 156 -18.65 -6.71 -6.12
CA ALA A 156 -19.61 -7.01 -5.07
C ALA A 156 -21.02 -6.49 -5.45
N ASP A 157 -21.40 -6.64 -6.72
CA ASP A 157 -22.80 -6.49 -7.12
C ASP A 157 -23.45 -7.84 -6.82
N GLY A 158 -24.31 -7.86 -5.80
CA GLY A 158 -24.99 -9.04 -5.27
C GLY A 158 -25.97 -9.73 -6.24
N SER A 159 -25.66 -9.77 -7.54
CA SER A 159 -26.53 -10.31 -8.59
C SER A 159 -25.92 -11.40 -9.48
N SER A 160 -24.64 -11.73 -9.40
CA SER A 160 -24.10 -12.87 -10.17
C SER A 160 -23.90 -14.09 -9.28
N SER A 161 -24.57 -15.20 -9.63
CA SER A 161 -24.41 -16.48 -8.95
C SER A 161 -22.98 -17.04 -9.14
N GLN A 162 -22.55 -17.92 -8.22
CA GLN A 162 -21.25 -18.61 -8.34
C GLN A 162 -21.11 -19.29 -9.70
N ALA A 163 -22.20 -19.90 -10.20
CA ALA A 163 -22.24 -20.58 -11.49
C ALA A 163 -21.94 -19.66 -12.69
N GLU A 164 -22.43 -18.40 -12.68
CA GLU A 164 -22.12 -17.43 -13.74
C GLU A 164 -20.66 -16.97 -13.72
N ARG A 165 -20.03 -16.95 -12.56
CA ARG A 165 -18.59 -16.64 -12.42
C ARG A 165 -17.74 -17.78 -12.96
N ASP A 166 -18.10 -19.02 -12.64
CA ASP A 166 -17.40 -20.23 -13.09
C ASP A 166 -17.54 -20.38 -14.61
N GLU A 167 -18.71 -20.08 -15.18
CA GLU A 167 -18.94 -20.10 -16.64
C GLU A 167 -18.10 -19.03 -17.37
N LYS A 168 -18.00 -17.82 -16.84
CA LYS A 168 -17.14 -16.77 -17.39
C LYS A 168 -15.66 -17.17 -17.35
N LEU A 169 -15.22 -17.79 -16.27
CA LEU A 169 -13.85 -18.29 -16.13
C LEU A 169 -13.55 -19.39 -17.17
N LEU A 170 -14.46 -20.34 -17.34
CA LEU A 170 -14.33 -21.43 -18.32
C LEU A 170 -14.34 -20.92 -19.77
N ASN A 171 -15.10 -19.87 -20.07
CA ASN A 171 -15.14 -19.27 -21.40
C ASN A 171 -13.89 -18.43 -21.71
N TRP A 172 -13.20 -17.93 -20.70
CA TRP A 172 -11.93 -17.21 -20.88
C TRP A 172 -10.73 -18.16 -21.08
N LEU A 173 -10.82 -19.40 -20.59
CA LEU A 173 -9.78 -20.44 -20.73
C LEU A 173 -9.85 -21.25 -22.04
N LYS A 174 -10.84 -20.97 -22.90
CA LYS A 174 -10.98 -21.53 -24.26
C LYS A 174 -10.42 -20.58 -25.31
#